data_7eadd6d5832ad118b3e92a0d1e08f0cc
#
_entry.id   7eadd6d5832ad118b3e92a0d1e08f0cc
#
_cell.length_a   1.000
_cell.length_b   1.000
_cell.length_c   1.000
_cell.angle_alpha   90.00
_cell.angle_beta   90.00
_cell.angle_gamma   90.00
#
_symmetry.space_group_name_H-M   'P 1'
#
loop_
_entity.id
_entity.type
_entity.pdbx_description
1 polymer ?
#
loop_
_entity_poly.entity_id
_entity_poly.type
_entity_poly.pdbx_seq_one_letter_code
_entity_poly.pdbx_strand_id
1 'polypeptide(L)'
;MYLPFVISPFLIQCFVCATVSMNVLSNGCAYGFPAVLLPQLKLPDSPIPLTKAQESWIASIITIAMLVGNLSMPLILDKLGRKKAHFLVNIPAVVGWLLIIFANNVQIILLARLMHGLSFGQMVPLRAVVIGEYSSPKNRGAFLTTTTVAQTLGMFLVHLIGSLIHWKMTALICVSFTFISFIMTFFLPESPSWLASKGRYDECKQHFHKLRGDQEEAELNELIQARMEHNATKTVINLKNSVEIVRKVEFYKPILLFLHVTLLVYVAGGMNLAVYGVAIVGLIMGPGVDANFWLVEIDILRIITNILAVYFMKMCLRRTVAFSTGVLCFIVHIAVVAHVIMIKQGITLFDYIWIPALLLNLQCFAISAGVLPIMCVIAGEIFPLAYRSIGISFGTAIATLFHFLILKTFPYLTSSVGIEGVYGIYGSVILYCLIVMWFLMPETKGRTLQQIEDNLKGVDRSTKIDCNTKTSAPTDKF
;
A
#
# COMPACT_ATOMS: atom_id res chain seq x y z
N MET A 1 -42.99 -18.53 -11.82
CA MET A 1 -41.95 -18.99 -12.75
C MET A 1 -40.69 -18.17 -12.46
N TYR A 2 -39.93 -18.59 -11.41
CA TYR A 2 -38.66 -17.97 -11.05
C TYR A 2 -37.58 -18.64 -11.88
N LEU A 3 -37.04 -17.94 -12.89
CA LEU A 3 -35.79 -18.34 -13.50
C LEU A 3 -34.70 -18.25 -12.44
N PRO A 4 -34.06 -19.33 -12.01
CA PRO A 4 -32.88 -19.25 -11.16
C PRO A 4 -31.73 -18.76 -12.01
N PHE A 5 -31.45 -17.45 -11.99
CA PHE A 5 -30.17 -16.95 -12.44
C PHE A 5 -29.10 -17.57 -11.56
N VAL A 6 -28.52 -18.68 -11.96
CA VAL A 6 -27.36 -19.27 -11.33
C VAL A 6 -26.20 -18.32 -11.65
N ILE A 7 -25.95 -17.39 -10.74
CA ILE A 7 -24.81 -16.47 -10.85
C ILE A 7 -23.54 -17.32 -10.81
N SER A 8 -22.70 -17.23 -11.84
CA SER A 8 -21.47 -18.02 -11.87
C SER A 8 -20.55 -17.66 -10.68
N PRO A 9 -19.81 -18.62 -10.11
CA PRO A 9 -18.88 -18.39 -9.00
C PRO A 9 -17.87 -17.27 -9.29
N PHE A 10 -17.41 -17.17 -10.54
CA PHE A 10 -16.50 -16.12 -10.97
C PHE A 10 -17.11 -14.71 -10.85
N LEU A 11 -18.40 -14.55 -11.22
CA LEU A 11 -19.10 -13.27 -11.07
C LEU A 11 -19.24 -12.85 -9.59
N ILE A 12 -19.43 -13.82 -8.70
CA ILE A 12 -19.48 -13.52 -7.26
C ILE A 12 -18.10 -13.06 -6.76
N GLN A 13 -17.01 -13.68 -7.21
CA GLN A 13 -15.64 -13.22 -6.89
C GLN A 13 -15.39 -11.82 -7.45
N CYS A 14 -15.84 -11.52 -8.67
CA CYS A 14 -15.76 -10.18 -9.26
C CYS A 14 -16.56 -9.16 -8.44
N PHE A 15 -17.76 -9.52 -7.97
CA PHE A 15 -18.57 -8.65 -7.12
C PHE A 15 -17.87 -8.36 -5.78
N VAL A 16 -17.29 -9.37 -5.13
CA VAL A 16 -16.48 -9.18 -3.90
C VAL A 16 -15.31 -8.24 -4.17
N CYS A 17 -14.56 -8.48 -5.26
CA CYS A 17 -13.45 -7.61 -5.66
C CYS A 17 -13.91 -6.17 -5.92
N ALA A 18 -15.03 -5.98 -6.61
CA ALA A 18 -15.60 -4.66 -6.88
C ALA A 18 -16.02 -3.94 -5.58
N THR A 19 -16.63 -4.66 -4.64
CA THR A 19 -17.03 -4.10 -3.32
C THR A 19 -15.82 -3.57 -2.55
N VAL A 20 -14.77 -4.38 -2.47
CA VAL A 20 -13.50 -3.99 -1.84
C VAL A 20 -12.85 -2.83 -2.58
N SER A 21 -12.84 -2.89 -3.93
CA SER A 21 -12.22 -1.86 -4.77
C SER A 21 -12.91 -0.50 -4.64
N MET A 22 -14.23 -0.45 -4.45
CA MET A 22 -14.96 0.81 -4.23
C MET A 22 -14.56 1.48 -2.91
N ASN A 23 -14.37 0.71 -1.83
CA ASN A 23 -13.84 1.29 -0.58
C ASN A 23 -12.39 1.75 -0.75
N VAL A 24 -11.54 0.94 -1.40
CA VAL A 24 -10.13 1.28 -1.66
C VAL A 24 -10.02 2.52 -2.54
N LEU A 25 -10.90 2.70 -3.52
CA LEU A 25 -10.98 3.88 -4.35
C LEU A 25 -11.31 5.13 -3.51
N SER A 26 -12.31 5.04 -2.62
CA SER A 26 -12.63 6.12 -1.69
C SER A 26 -11.47 6.46 -0.76
N ASN A 27 -10.74 5.46 -0.27
CA ASN A 27 -9.52 5.66 0.53
C ASN A 27 -8.41 6.34 -0.29
N GLY A 28 -8.30 6.03 -1.60
CA GLY A 28 -7.44 6.74 -2.53
C GLY A 28 -7.80 8.21 -2.66
N CYS A 29 -9.10 8.52 -2.81
CA CYS A 29 -9.61 9.89 -2.80
C CYS A 29 -9.26 10.60 -1.48
N ALA A 30 -9.53 9.97 -0.33
CA ALA A 30 -9.25 10.56 0.97
C ALA A 30 -7.75 10.82 1.18
N TYR A 31 -6.88 9.96 0.63
CA TYR A 31 -5.43 10.14 0.72
C TYR A 31 -4.93 11.30 -0.13
N GLY A 32 -5.40 11.44 -1.38
CA GLY A 32 -5.04 12.53 -2.29
C GLY A 32 -5.72 13.87 -1.97
N PHE A 33 -6.81 13.87 -1.21
CA PHE A 33 -7.64 15.06 -0.95
C PHE A 33 -6.89 16.30 -0.43
N PRO A 34 -5.82 16.22 0.38
CA PRO A 34 -5.07 17.40 0.79
C PRO A 34 -4.44 18.18 -0.35
N ALA A 35 -4.07 17.53 -1.47
CA ALA A 35 -3.53 18.23 -2.64
C ALA A 35 -4.56 19.19 -3.27
N VAL A 36 -5.85 18.90 -3.08
CA VAL A 36 -6.96 19.75 -3.49
C VAL A 36 -7.33 20.76 -2.40
N LEU A 37 -7.43 20.28 -1.16
CA LEU A 37 -7.92 21.07 -0.02
C LEU A 37 -6.95 22.19 0.34
N LEU A 38 -5.66 21.89 0.50
CA LEU A 38 -4.68 22.84 1.02
C LEU A 38 -4.49 24.08 0.12
N PRO A 39 -4.37 23.96 -1.22
CA PRO A 39 -4.31 25.14 -2.10
C PRO A 39 -5.56 25.99 -2.03
N GLN A 40 -6.75 25.38 -2.02
CA GLN A 40 -8.02 26.12 -1.95
C GLN A 40 -8.23 26.85 -0.60
N LEU A 41 -7.75 26.26 0.51
CA LEU A 41 -7.79 26.92 1.83
C LEU A 41 -6.74 28.05 2.00
N LYS A 42 -5.72 28.10 1.13
CA LYS A 42 -4.73 29.19 1.11
C LYS A 42 -5.17 30.41 0.31
N LEU A 43 -6.27 30.34 -0.41
CA LEU A 43 -6.80 31.48 -1.13
C LEU A 43 -7.18 32.60 -0.15
N PRO A 44 -6.99 33.89 -0.51
CA PRO A 44 -7.28 35.03 0.36
C PRO A 44 -8.71 35.06 0.90
N ASP A 45 -9.67 34.60 0.09
CA ASP A 45 -11.10 34.58 0.43
C ASP A 45 -11.53 33.29 1.15
N SER A 46 -10.58 32.47 1.60
CA SER A 46 -10.91 31.23 2.30
C SER A 46 -11.54 31.51 3.68
N PRO A 47 -12.69 30.88 4.00
CA PRO A 47 -13.33 31.05 5.32
C PRO A 47 -12.53 30.38 6.46
N ILE A 48 -11.53 29.56 6.16
CA ILE A 48 -10.72 28.78 7.13
C ILE A 48 -9.24 29.10 6.89
N PRO A 49 -8.68 30.17 7.49
CA PRO A 49 -7.26 30.47 7.35
C PRO A 49 -6.41 29.40 8.03
N LEU A 50 -5.31 29.00 7.38
CA LEU A 50 -4.42 27.94 7.86
C LEU A 50 -3.07 28.49 8.31
N THR A 51 -2.60 28.06 9.47
CA THR A 51 -1.19 28.16 9.85
C THR A 51 -0.39 27.00 9.22
N LYS A 52 0.96 27.16 9.06
CA LYS A 52 1.84 26.07 8.60
C LYS A 52 1.71 24.82 9.47
N ALA A 53 1.55 24.98 10.78
CA ALA A 53 1.37 23.86 11.68
C ALA A 53 0.08 23.08 11.37
N GLN A 54 -1.02 23.78 11.14
CA GLN A 54 -2.31 23.17 10.78
C GLN A 54 -2.26 22.48 9.43
N GLU A 55 -1.63 23.10 8.42
CA GLU A 55 -1.40 22.48 7.11
C GLU A 55 -0.66 21.14 7.25
N SER A 56 0.44 21.17 7.98
CA SER A 56 1.25 19.97 8.25
C SER A 56 0.45 18.89 9.01
N TRP A 57 -0.42 19.26 9.96
CA TRP A 57 -1.27 18.31 10.66
C TRP A 57 -2.37 17.73 9.77
N ILE A 58 -3.05 18.55 8.95
CA ILE A 58 -4.08 18.07 8.01
C ILE A 58 -3.52 16.98 7.07
N ALA A 59 -2.29 17.16 6.61
CA ALA A 59 -1.63 16.20 5.74
C ALA A 59 -1.18 14.93 6.46
N SER A 60 -0.62 15.05 7.68
CA SER A 60 0.08 13.95 8.35
C SER A 60 -0.77 13.13 9.33
N ILE A 61 -1.81 13.71 9.95
CA ILE A 61 -2.59 13.05 11.02
C ILE A 61 -3.27 11.75 10.55
N ILE A 62 -3.57 11.64 9.27
CA ILE A 62 -4.13 10.43 8.66
C ILE A 62 -3.25 9.20 8.92
N THR A 63 -1.93 9.35 8.91
CA THR A 63 -0.99 8.23 9.09
C THR A 63 -0.99 7.69 10.50
N ILE A 64 -1.17 8.55 11.53
CA ILE A 64 -1.32 8.11 12.92
C ILE A 64 -2.58 7.25 13.07
N ALA A 65 -3.69 7.71 12.51
CA ALA A 65 -4.94 6.94 12.55
C ALA A 65 -4.84 5.65 11.72
N MET A 66 -4.08 5.64 10.62
CA MET A 66 -3.78 4.43 9.85
C MET A 66 -3.06 3.38 10.69
N LEU A 67 -2.12 3.79 11.54
CA LEU A 67 -1.43 2.86 12.45
C LEU A 67 -2.42 2.17 13.38
N VAL A 68 -3.31 2.94 14.01
CA VAL A 68 -4.35 2.40 14.91
C VAL A 68 -5.29 1.46 14.15
N GLY A 69 -5.72 1.85 12.96
CA GLY A 69 -6.58 1.05 12.11
C GLY A 69 -5.94 -0.29 11.71
N ASN A 70 -4.69 -0.25 11.29
CA ASN A 70 -3.95 -1.45 10.86
C ASN A 70 -3.75 -2.45 12.02
N LEU A 71 -3.37 -1.96 13.19
CA LEU A 71 -3.16 -2.80 14.39
C LEU A 71 -4.47 -3.38 14.95
N SER A 72 -5.59 -2.64 14.83
CA SER A 72 -6.90 -3.10 15.34
C SER A 72 -7.57 -4.14 14.43
N MET A 73 -7.28 -4.13 13.12
CA MET A 73 -8.02 -4.92 12.14
C MET A 73 -7.90 -6.43 12.30
N PRO A 74 -6.75 -7.04 12.61
CA PRO A 74 -6.66 -8.48 12.83
C PRO A 74 -7.60 -9.00 13.93
N LEU A 75 -7.74 -8.24 15.01
CA LEU A 75 -8.66 -8.57 16.12
C LEU A 75 -10.14 -8.49 15.70
N ILE A 76 -10.46 -7.48 14.88
CA ILE A 76 -11.80 -7.29 14.32
C ILE A 76 -12.15 -8.42 13.37
N LEU A 77 -11.24 -8.79 12.48
CA LEU A 77 -11.40 -9.89 11.51
C LEU A 77 -11.63 -11.23 12.20
N ASP A 78 -10.88 -11.51 13.26
CA ASP A 78 -11.04 -12.76 14.00
C ASP A 78 -12.40 -12.82 14.73
N LYS A 79 -12.79 -11.73 15.40
CA LYS A 79 -14.02 -11.72 16.20
C LYS A 79 -15.29 -11.62 15.37
N LEU A 80 -15.34 -10.70 14.41
CA LEU A 80 -16.58 -10.31 13.72
C LEU A 80 -16.77 -10.97 12.34
N GLY A 81 -15.71 -11.54 11.75
CA GLY A 81 -15.74 -12.03 10.37
C GLY A 81 -15.47 -10.93 9.35
N ARG A 82 -15.51 -11.29 8.07
CA ARG A 82 -15.05 -10.40 6.99
C ARG A 82 -16.14 -9.43 6.55
N LYS A 83 -17.38 -9.90 6.47
CA LYS A 83 -18.53 -9.06 6.10
C LYS A 83 -18.76 -7.94 7.11
N LYS A 84 -18.86 -8.27 8.40
CA LYS A 84 -19.06 -7.27 9.47
C LYS A 84 -17.86 -6.33 9.59
N ALA A 85 -16.64 -6.85 9.43
CA ALA A 85 -15.44 -6.05 9.41
C ALA A 85 -15.48 -5.02 8.26
N HIS A 86 -15.93 -5.39 7.07
CA HIS A 86 -16.05 -4.47 5.94
C HIS A 86 -17.09 -3.37 6.20
N PHE A 87 -18.22 -3.65 6.87
CA PHE A 87 -19.13 -2.60 7.34
C PHE A 87 -18.44 -1.64 8.30
N LEU A 88 -17.70 -2.18 9.26
CA LEU A 88 -17.00 -1.35 10.26
C LEU A 88 -15.99 -0.41 9.62
N VAL A 89 -15.31 -0.82 8.56
CA VAL A 89 -14.36 0.03 7.81
C VAL A 89 -15.05 1.14 7.03
N ASN A 90 -16.25 0.90 6.51
CA ASN A 90 -16.99 1.91 5.76
C ASN A 90 -17.53 3.05 6.66
N ILE A 91 -17.85 2.77 7.93
CA ILE A 91 -18.42 3.78 8.85
C ILE A 91 -17.49 4.98 9.04
N PRO A 92 -16.21 4.83 9.46
CA PRO A 92 -15.34 5.99 9.62
C PRO A 92 -15.04 6.67 8.29
N ALA A 93 -15.05 5.96 7.15
CA ALA A 93 -14.87 6.59 5.84
C ALA A 93 -16.05 7.54 5.51
N VAL A 94 -17.29 7.08 5.68
CA VAL A 94 -18.50 7.93 5.47
C VAL A 94 -18.50 9.10 6.44
N VAL A 95 -18.26 8.86 7.73
CA VAL A 95 -18.20 9.93 8.75
C VAL A 95 -17.13 10.95 8.40
N GLY A 96 -15.95 10.51 7.95
CA GLY A 96 -14.87 11.41 7.53
C GLY A 96 -15.28 12.33 6.39
N TRP A 97 -15.91 11.81 5.34
CA TRP A 97 -16.40 12.63 4.23
C TRP A 97 -17.51 13.59 4.64
N LEU A 98 -18.47 13.14 5.46
CA LEU A 98 -19.51 14.02 5.99
C LEU A 98 -18.92 15.16 6.83
N LEU A 99 -17.94 14.87 7.69
CA LEU A 99 -17.24 15.90 8.44
C LEU A 99 -16.53 16.91 7.53
N ILE A 100 -15.93 16.48 6.42
CA ILE A 100 -15.36 17.41 5.42
C ILE A 100 -16.42 18.29 4.80
N ILE A 101 -17.54 17.73 4.36
CA ILE A 101 -18.64 18.50 3.73
C ILE A 101 -19.15 19.62 4.64
N PHE A 102 -19.32 19.32 5.94
CA PHE A 102 -19.83 20.26 6.93
C PHE A 102 -18.72 21.05 7.67
N ALA A 103 -17.45 20.88 7.26
CA ALA A 103 -16.34 21.56 7.92
C ALA A 103 -16.45 23.10 7.79
N ASN A 104 -16.33 23.77 8.93
CA ASN A 104 -16.27 25.23 9.06
C ASN A 104 -15.05 25.69 9.88
N ASN A 105 -14.25 24.76 10.38
CA ASN A 105 -13.02 25.02 11.11
C ASN A 105 -12.01 23.89 10.93
N VAL A 106 -10.76 24.14 11.31
CA VAL A 106 -9.64 23.21 11.16
C VAL A 106 -9.81 21.94 12.01
N GLN A 107 -10.43 22.05 13.19
CA GLN A 107 -10.61 20.92 14.12
C GLN A 107 -11.51 19.85 13.49
N ILE A 108 -12.58 20.23 12.80
CA ILE A 108 -13.47 19.30 12.09
C ILE A 108 -12.72 18.64 10.94
N ILE A 109 -11.89 19.37 10.19
CA ILE A 109 -11.05 18.82 9.14
C ILE A 109 -10.07 17.79 9.72
N LEU A 110 -9.41 18.07 10.84
CA LEU A 110 -8.49 17.14 11.50
C LEU A 110 -9.22 15.90 11.99
N LEU A 111 -10.41 16.02 12.58
CA LEU A 111 -11.23 14.88 12.97
C LEU A 111 -11.63 14.03 11.75
N ALA A 112 -12.01 14.67 10.65
CA ALA A 112 -12.31 13.98 9.42
C ALA A 112 -11.10 13.18 8.89
N ARG A 113 -9.92 13.77 8.93
CA ARG A 113 -8.66 13.09 8.53
C ARG A 113 -8.32 11.91 9.44
N LEU A 114 -8.61 12.00 10.74
CA LEU A 114 -8.50 10.86 11.66
C LEU A 114 -9.45 9.73 11.26
N MET A 115 -10.69 10.03 10.95
CA MET A 115 -11.68 9.03 10.50
C MET A 115 -11.26 8.38 9.18
N HIS A 116 -10.81 9.16 8.21
CA HIS A 116 -10.25 8.62 6.96
C HIS A 116 -9.03 7.73 7.20
N GLY A 117 -8.11 8.13 8.09
CA GLY A 117 -6.94 7.35 8.43
C GLY A 117 -7.29 6.02 9.09
N LEU A 118 -8.26 6.02 9.99
CA LEU A 118 -8.74 4.80 10.63
C LEU A 118 -9.29 3.81 9.59
N SER A 119 -10.18 4.27 8.70
CA SER A 119 -10.72 3.45 7.61
C SER A 119 -9.60 2.93 6.69
N PHE A 120 -8.69 3.81 6.26
CA PHE A 120 -7.59 3.42 5.38
C PHE A 120 -6.70 2.35 6.02
N GLY A 121 -6.30 2.54 7.28
CA GLY A 121 -5.48 1.59 8.02
C GLY A 121 -6.15 0.23 8.21
N GLN A 122 -7.45 0.22 8.51
CA GLN A 122 -8.24 -1.00 8.62
C GLN A 122 -8.38 -1.72 7.27
N MET A 123 -8.48 -0.96 6.17
CA MET A 123 -8.66 -1.54 4.83
C MET A 123 -7.43 -2.28 4.32
N VAL A 124 -6.21 -1.90 4.71
CA VAL A 124 -4.97 -2.52 4.23
C VAL A 124 -4.93 -4.04 4.52
N PRO A 125 -5.09 -4.53 5.77
CA PRO A 125 -5.14 -5.96 6.03
C PRO A 125 -6.46 -6.61 5.56
N LEU A 126 -7.59 -5.90 5.65
CA LEU A 126 -8.89 -6.43 5.24
C LEU A 126 -8.91 -6.84 3.77
N ARG A 127 -8.44 -5.97 2.85
CA ARG A 127 -8.42 -6.27 1.41
C ARG A 127 -7.58 -7.50 1.08
N ALA A 128 -6.43 -7.65 1.75
CA ALA A 128 -5.55 -8.79 1.52
C ALA A 128 -6.21 -10.10 1.97
N VAL A 129 -6.86 -10.10 3.13
CA VAL A 129 -7.57 -11.26 3.67
C VAL A 129 -8.80 -11.60 2.83
N VAL A 130 -9.65 -10.61 2.52
CA VAL A 130 -10.88 -10.84 1.73
C VAL A 130 -10.52 -11.39 0.34
N ILE A 131 -9.64 -10.71 -0.40
CA ILE A 131 -9.25 -11.20 -1.73
C ILE A 131 -8.57 -12.59 -1.62
N GLY A 132 -7.74 -12.84 -0.59
CA GLY A 132 -7.09 -14.13 -0.36
C GLY A 132 -8.06 -15.28 -0.10
N GLU A 133 -9.14 -15.06 0.65
CA GLU A 133 -10.08 -16.09 1.07
C GLU A 133 -11.25 -16.31 0.11
N TYR A 134 -11.67 -15.27 -0.62
CA TYR A 134 -12.85 -15.33 -1.51
C TYR A 134 -12.51 -15.68 -2.94
N SER A 135 -11.26 -15.44 -3.38
CA SER A 135 -10.86 -15.71 -4.76
C SER A 135 -10.13 -17.04 -4.91
N SER A 136 -10.30 -17.68 -6.07
CA SER A 136 -9.51 -18.85 -6.43
C SER A 136 -8.03 -18.47 -6.60
N PRO A 137 -7.08 -19.41 -6.38
CA PRO A 137 -5.65 -19.16 -6.53
C PRO A 137 -5.26 -18.56 -7.88
N LYS A 138 -5.96 -18.98 -8.96
CA LYS A 138 -5.77 -18.50 -10.34
C LYS A 138 -6.04 -16.99 -10.48
N ASN A 139 -7.09 -16.47 -9.80
CA ASN A 139 -7.57 -15.10 -9.97
C ASN A 139 -7.06 -14.12 -8.90
N ARG A 140 -6.53 -14.64 -7.78
CA ARG A 140 -6.11 -13.86 -6.61
C ARG A 140 -5.16 -12.71 -6.94
N GLY A 141 -4.15 -12.98 -7.77
CA GLY A 141 -3.17 -11.97 -8.17
C GLY A 141 -3.81 -10.82 -8.96
N ALA A 142 -4.71 -11.15 -9.91
CA ALA A 142 -5.42 -10.15 -10.71
C ALA A 142 -6.31 -9.26 -9.82
N PHE A 143 -7.06 -9.85 -8.90
CA PHE A 143 -7.93 -9.10 -7.99
C PHE A 143 -7.15 -8.20 -7.02
N LEU A 144 -6.01 -8.66 -6.47
CA LEU A 144 -5.14 -7.80 -5.65
C LEU A 144 -4.62 -6.61 -6.45
N THR A 145 -4.24 -6.82 -7.71
CA THR A 145 -3.83 -5.74 -8.61
C THR A 145 -4.96 -4.76 -8.86
N THR A 146 -6.19 -5.27 -9.12
CA THR A 146 -7.37 -4.42 -9.30
C THR A 146 -7.61 -3.50 -8.11
N THR A 147 -7.45 -3.98 -6.87
CA THR A 147 -7.57 -3.12 -5.69
C THR A 147 -6.48 -2.04 -5.63
N THR A 148 -5.26 -2.35 -6.06
CA THR A 148 -4.17 -1.36 -6.09
C THR A 148 -4.41 -0.28 -7.16
N VAL A 149 -4.89 -0.69 -8.34
CA VAL A 149 -5.30 0.24 -9.40
C VAL A 149 -6.48 1.10 -8.93
N ALA A 150 -7.46 0.54 -8.22
CA ALA A 150 -8.59 1.29 -7.66
C ALA A 150 -8.11 2.40 -6.68
N GLN A 151 -7.10 2.12 -5.86
CA GLN A 151 -6.52 3.14 -4.97
C GLN A 151 -5.91 4.31 -5.75
N THR A 152 -5.15 4.00 -6.79
CA THR A 152 -4.52 5.02 -7.65
C THR A 152 -5.56 5.80 -8.46
N LEU A 153 -6.58 5.09 -8.95
CA LEU A 153 -7.71 5.72 -9.62
C LEU A 153 -8.45 6.69 -8.69
N GLY A 154 -8.60 6.36 -7.41
CA GLY A 154 -9.17 7.27 -6.41
C GLY A 154 -8.35 8.54 -6.25
N MET A 155 -7.01 8.44 -6.18
CA MET A 155 -6.13 9.63 -6.15
C MET A 155 -6.29 10.48 -7.40
N PHE A 156 -6.26 9.87 -8.58
CA PHE A 156 -6.50 10.56 -9.86
C PHE A 156 -7.85 11.28 -9.88
N LEU A 157 -8.93 10.60 -9.50
CA LEU A 157 -10.28 11.17 -9.51
C LEU A 157 -10.41 12.37 -8.59
N VAL A 158 -9.86 12.30 -7.38
CA VAL A 158 -9.94 13.43 -6.44
C VAL A 158 -9.12 14.62 -6.92
N HIS A 159 -7.96 14.42 -7.53
CA HIS A 159 -7.16 15.48 -8.11
C HIS A 159 -7.85 16.10 -9.33
N LEU A 160 -8.37 15.27 -10.24
CA LEU A 160 -9.13 15.74 -11.42
C LEU A 160 -10.39 16.51 -11.03
N ILE A 161 -11.23 15.95 -10.17
CA ILE A 161 -12.48 16.59 -9.75
C ILE A 161 -12.17 17.88 -8.96
N GLY A 162 -11.20 17.80 -8.06
CA GLY A 162 -10.82 18.94 -7.21
C GLY A 162 -10.11 20.08 -7.93
N SER A 163 -9.55 19.82 -9.14
CA SER A 163 -9.04 20.89 -10.00
C SER A 163 -10.15 21.68 -10.69
N LEU A 164 -11.34 21.10 -10.82
CA LEU A 164 -12.47 21.69 -11.54
C LEU A 164 -13.51 22.33 -10.63
N ILE A 165 -13.65 21.82 -9.39
CA ILE A 165 -14.72 22.26 -8.48
C ILE A 165 -14.21 22.49 -7.05
N HIS A 166 -15.02 23.16 -6.25
CA HIS A 166 -14.73 23.47 -4.86
C HIS A 166 -14.59 22.20 -4.00
N TRP A 167 -13.65 22.22 -3.04
CA TRP A 167 -13.30 21.05 -2.20
C TRP A 167 -14.49 20.39 -1.48
N LYS A 168 -15.54 21.15 -1.06
CA LYS A 168 -16.76 20.56 -0.46
C LYS A 168 -17.56 19.74 -1.45
N MET A 169 -17.67 20.20 -2.71
CA MET A 169 -18.35 19.47 -3.77
C MET A 169 -17.55 18.23 -4.18
N THR A 170 -16.23 18.34 -4.21
CA THR A 170 -15.35 17.19 -4.40
C THR A 170 -15.58 16.12 -3.33
N ALA A 171 -15.68 16.53 -2.05
CA ALA A 171 -15.98 15.62 -0.94
C ALA A 171 -17.36 14.95 -1.09
N LEU A 172 -18.37 15.68 -1.56
CA LEU A 172 -19.72 15.16 -1.81
C LEU A 172 -19.71 14.07 -2.90
N ILE A 173 -18.90 14.22 -3.93
CA ILE A 173 -18.72 13.17 -4.95
C ILE A 173 -17.95 11.98 -4.35
N CYS A 174 -16.89 12.23 -3.57
CA CYS A 174 -16.07 11.16 -2.99
C CYS A 174 -16.84 10.29 -1.98
N VAL A 175 -17.81 10.86 -1.22
CA VAL A 175 -18.62 10.05 -0.29
C VAL A 175 -19.48 9.02 -1.02
N SER A 176 -19.89 9.29 -2.27
CA SER A 176 -20.71 8.35 -3.05
C SER A 176 -20.01 7.01 -3.29
N PHE A 177 -18.71 7.02 -3.52
CA PHE A 177 -17.93 5.78 -3.68
C PHE A 177 -17.94 4.92 -2.41
N THR A 178 -17.80 5.57 -1.24
CA THR A 178 -17.89 4.87 0.05
C THR A 178 -19.30 4.33 0.28
N PHE A 179 -20.31 5.12 -0.07
CA PHE A 179 -21.71 4.73 0.11
C PHE A 179 -22.09 3.56 -0.79
N ILE A 180 -21.60 3.54 -2.04
CA ILE A 180 -21.77 2.40 -2.96
C ILE A 180 -21.12 1.15 -2.34
N SER A 181 -19.87 1.24 -1.85
CA SER A 181 -19.21 0.13 -1.17
C SER A 181 -20.00 -0.35 0.05
N PHE A 182 -20.54 0.57 0.85
CA PHE A 182 -21.37 0.26 2.03
C PHE A 182 -22.61 -0.54 1.62
N ILE A 183 -23.35 -0.11 0.58
CA ILE A 183 -24.53 -0.82 0.06
C ILE A 183 -24.12 -2.19 -0.48
N MET A 184 -23.06 -2.28 -1.29
CA MET A 184 -22.59 -3.56 -1.84
C MET A 184 -22.23 -4.57 -0.74
N THR A 185 -21.76 -4.09 0.41
CA THR A 185 -21.40 -4.94 1.56
C THR A 185 -22.58 -5.77 2.09
N PHE A 186 -23.82 -5.30 1.97
CA PHE A 186 -25.00 -6.08 2.37
C PHE A 186 -25.12 -7.41 1.63
N PHE A 187 -24.67 -7.45 0.39
CA PHE A 187 -24.74 -8.61 -0.50
C PHE A 187 -23.50 -9.51 -0.44
N LEU A 188 -22.46 -9.12 0.30
CA LEU A 188 -21.27 -9.96 0.48
C LEU A 188 -21.62 -11.24 1.24
N PRO A 189 -21.17 -12.42 0.77
CA PRO A 189 -21.19 -13.64 1.60
C PRO A 189 -20.18 -13.53 2.75
N GLU A 190 -20.27 -14.38 3.77
CA GLU A 190 -19.21 -14.48 4.78
C GLU A 190 -18.09 -15.41 4.29
N SER A 191 -16.88 -15.26 4.84
CA SER A 191 -15.72 -16.05 4.44
C SER A 191 -15.82 -17.52 4.85
N PRO A 192 -15.62 -18.47 3.90
CA PRO A 192 -15.53 -19.88 4.22
C PRO A 192 -14.45 -20.20 5.25
N SER A 193 -13.26 -19.58 5.10
CA SER A 193 -12.13 -19.78 6.02
C SER A 193 -12.44 -19.32 7.44
N TRP A 194 -13.19 -18.24 7.60
CA TRP A 194 -13.61 -17.75 8.92
C TRP A 194 -14.69 -18.65 9.52
N LEU A 195 -15.68 -19.08 8.72
CA LEU A 195 -16.72 -20.01 9.17
C LEU A 195 -16.12 -21.33 9.67
N ALA A 196 -15.15 -21.89 8.93
CA ALA A 196 -14.40 -23.07 9.35
C ALA A 196 -13.63 -22.83 10.68
N SER A 197 -13.01 -21.66 10.86
CA SER A 197 -12.30 -21.31 12.10
C SER A 197 -13.23 -21.20 13.33
N LYS A 198 -14.52 -20.95 13.10
CA LYS A 198 -15.56 -20.90 14.14
C LYS A 198 -16.30 -22.23 14.32
N GLY A 199 -15.90 -23.30 13.62
CA GLY A 199 -16.53 -24.62 13.69
C GLY A 199 -17.86 -24.73 12.93
N ARG A 200 -18.22 -23.73 12.12
CA ARG A 200 -19.46 -23.67 11.32
C ARG A 200 -19.26 -24.32 9.96
N TYR A 201 -18.98 -25.63 9.94
CA TYR A 201 -18.52 -26.34 8.74
C TYR A 201 -19.57 -26.44 7.64
N ASP A 202 -20.87 -26.61 7.98
CA ASP A 202 -21.95 -26.70 6.98
C ASP A 202 -22.13 -25.38 6.24
N GLU A 203 -22.09 -24.26 6.93
CA GLU A 203 -22.14 -22.95 6.32
C GLU A 203 -20.86 -22.66 5.53
N CYS A 204 -19.71 -23.15 6.01
CA CYS A 204 -18.45 -23.06 5.26
C CYS A 204 -18.59 -23.73 3.89
N LYS A 205 -19.13 -24.95 3.82
CA LYS A 205 -19.36 -25.67 2.56
C LYS A 205 -20.29 -24.91 1.62
N GLN A 206 -21.44 -24.44 2.14
CA GLN A 206 -22.39 -23.67 1.33
C GLN A 206 -21.78 -22.39 0.73
N HIS A 207 -21.05 -21.62 1.55
CA HIS A 207 -20.39 -20.39 1.09
C HIS A 207 -19.23 -20.67 0.13
N PHE A 208 -18.50 -21.78 0.35
CA PHE A 208 -17.39 -22.17 -0.54
C PHE A 208 -17.91 -22.55 -1.94
N HIS A 209 -18.92 -23.43 -2.03
CA HIS A 209 -19.53 -23.82 -3.30
C HIS A 209 -20.10 -22.60 -4.05
N LYS A 210 -20.74 -21.66 -3.32
CA LYS A 210 -21.24 -20.42 -3.90
C LYS A 210 -20.13 -19.57 -4.52
N LEU A 211 -18.94 -19.50 -3.88
CA LEU A 211 -17.81 -18.67 -4.30
C LEU A 211 -16.92 -19.32 -5.36
N ARG A 212 -16.74 -20.66 -5.30
CA ARG A 212 -15.76 -21.36 -6.14
C ARG A 212 -16.36 -22.49 -6.99
N GLY A 213 -17.62 -22.85 -6.75
CA GLY A 213 -18.28 -23.98 -7.39
C GLY A 213 -17.80 -25.32 -6.83
N ASP A 214 -18.25 -26.40 -7.45
CA ASP A 214 -18.02 -27.76 -6.97
C ASP A 214 -16.67 -28.36 -7.42
N GLN A 215 -15.92 -27.66 -8.28
CA GLN A 215 -14.67 -28.18 -8.87
C GLN A 215 -13.47 -28.18 -7.91
N GLU A 216 -13.51 -27.38 -6.84
CA GLU A 216 -12.40 -27.19 -5.88
C GLU A 216 -12.69 -27.90 -4.54
N GLU A 217 -13.44 -29.02 -4.52
CA GLU A 217 -13.84 -29.73 -3.30
C GLU A 217 -12.66 -30.31 -2.48
N ALA A 218 -11.57 -30.63 -3.16
CA ALA A 218 -10.34 -31.06 -2.50
C ALA A 218 -9.76 -29.94 -1.61
N GLU A 219 -9.75 -28.68 -2.08
CA GLU A 219 -9.29 -27.52 -1.33
C GLU A 219 -10.25 -27.23 -0.13
N LEU A 220 -11.54 -27.45 -0.29
CA LEU A 220 -12.51 -27.31 0.79
C LEU A 220 -12.22 -28.29 1.94
N ASN A 221 -11.97 -29.56 1.61
CA ASN A 221 -11.69 -30.61 2.60
C ASN A 221 -10.36 -30.34 3.31
N GLU A 222 -9.33 -29.93 2.57
CA GLU A 222 -8.03 -29.53 3.12
C GLU A 222 -8.19 -28.31 4.06
N LEU A 223 -8.98 -27.30 3.67
CA LEU A 223 -9.27 -26.12 4.48
C LEU A 223 -9.93 -26.51 5.81
N ILE A 224 -10.94 -27.38 5.78
CA ILE A 224 -11.66 -27.84 6.97
C ILE A 224 -10.72 -28.64 7.88
N GLN A 225 -9.97 -29.60 7.32
CA GLN A 225 -9.03 -30.42 8.08
C GLN A 225 -7.94 -29.57 8.74
N ALA A 226 -7.30 -28.68 8.02
CA ALA A 226 -6.28 -27.78 8.56
C ALA A 226 -6.81 -26.90 9.70
N ARG A 227 -8.08 -26.48 9.63
CA ARG A 227 -8.69 -25.69 10.70
C ARG A 227 -9.08 -26.53 11.92
N MET A 228 -9.51 -27.78 11.73
CA MET A 228 -9.74 -28.71 12.84
C MET A 228 -8.43 -29.00 13.60
N GLU A 229 -7.35 -29.27 12.90
CA GLU A 229 -6.03 -29.51 13.50
C GLU A 229 -5.48 -28.26 14.24
N HIS A 230 -5.61 -27.08 13.62
CA HIS A 230 -5.21 -25.81 14.27
C HIS A 230 -6.01 -25.50 15.53
N ASN A 231 -7.31 -25.77 15.53
CA ASN A 231 -8.15 -25.56 16.72
C ASN A 231 -7.81 -26.54 17.85
N ALA A 232 -7.34 -27.74 17.52
CA ALA A 232 -6.89 -28.75 18.49
C ALA A 232 -5.52 -28.41 19.12
N THR A 233 -4.64 -27.67 18.38
CA THR A 233 -3.24 -27.38 18.77
C THR A 233 -3.01 -25.94 19.24
N LYS A 234 -4.03 -25.20 19.66
CA LYS A 234 -3.91 -23.78 20.08
C LYS A 234 -2.81 -23.59 21.12
N THR A 235 -1.60 -23.29 20.65
CA THR A 235 -0.48 -22.88 21.49
C THR A 235 -0.57 -21.37 21.73
N VAL A 236 -0.75 -20.99 22.98
CA VAL A 236 -0.76 -19.58 23.41
C VAL A 236 0.64 -19.02 23.19
N ILE A 237 0.78 -18.04 22.30
CA ILE A 237 2.05 -17.32 22.09
C ILE A 237 2.34 -16.52 23.38
N ASN A 238 3.37 -16.93 24.10
CA ASN A 238 3.76 -16.32 25.37
C ASN A 238 4.64 -15.08 25.08
N LEU A 239 4.21 -13.90 25.52
CA LEU A 239 4.92 -12.62 25.31
C LEU A 239 6.37 -12.62 25.82
N LYS A 240 6.72 -13.48 26.80
CA LYS A 240 8.09 -13.59 27.30
C LYS A 240 9.11 -14.05 26.25
N ASN A 241 8.67 -14.83 25.26
CA ASN A 241 9.55 -15.31 24.18
C ASN A 241 9.77 -14.23 23.09
N SER A 242 9.01 -13.13 23.11
CA SER A 242 9.10 -12.10 22.06
C SER A 242 10.43 -11.34 22.06
N VAL A 243 11.05 -11.13 23.21
CA VAL A 243 12.34 -10.41 23.32
C VAL A 243 13.49 -11.28 22.78
N GLU A 244 13.46 -12.60 22.98
CA GLU A 244 14.46 -13.52 22.42
C GLU A 244 14.34 -13.63 20.91
N ILE A 245 13.10 -13.54 20.39
CA ILE A 245 12.84 -13.57 18.96
C ILE A 245 13.47 -12.37 18.25
N VAL A 246 13.38 -11.16 18.83
CA VAL A 246 13.93 -9.93 18.25
C VAL A 246 15.45 -9.99 18.09
N ARG A 247 16.15 -10.73 18.93
CA ARG A 247 17.62 -10.89 18.88
C ARG A 247 18.11 -11.90 17.84
N LYS A 248 17.21 -12.72 17.27
CA LYS A 248 17.60 -13.72 16.26
C LYS A 248 17.93 -13.04 14.94
N VAL A 249 19.02 -13.47 14.30
CA VAL A 249 19.46 -12.97 12.98
C VAL A 249 18.35 -13.08 11.94
N GLU A 250 17.59 -14.15 12.01
CA GLU A 250 16.44 -14.48 11.16
C GLU A 250 15.28 -13.49 11.30
N PHE A 251 15.24 -12.72 12.37
CA PHE A 251 14.21 -11.74 12.65
C PHE A 251 14.68 -10.30 12.38
N TYR A 252 15.86 -9.90 12.86
CA TYR A 252 16.29 -8.51 12.72
C TYR A 252 16.77 -8.14 11.33
N LYS A 253 17.44 -9.07 10.56
CA LYS A 253 17.88 -8.78 9.20
C LYS A 253 16.71 -8.50 8.25
N PRO A 254 15.63 -9.32 8.20
CA PRO A 254 14.43 -9.00 7.44
C PRO A 254 13.79 -7.67 7.83
N ILE A 255 13.70 -7.36 9.13
CA ILE A 255 13.16 -6.08 9.58
C ILE A 255 14.03 -4.93 9.10
N LEU A 256 15.35 -5.03 9.27
CA LEU A 256 16.27 -3.97 8.84
C LEU A 256 16.15 -3.72 7.34
N LEU A 257 16.12 -4.76 6.52
CA LEU A 257 15.91 -4.64 5.08
C LEU A 257 14.54 -4.01 4.76
N PHE A 258 13.46 -4.50 5.39
CA PHE A 258 12.12 -3.98 5.16
C PHE A 258 12.01 -2.49 5.53
N LEU A 259 12.66 -2.05 6.60
CA LEU A 259 12.70 -0.65 7.00
C LEU A 259 13.42 0.23 5.97
N HIS A 260 14.55 -0.23 5.41
CA HIS A 260 15.26 0.53 4.38
C HIS A 260 14.50 0.59 3.06
N VAL A 261 13.88 -0.52 2.64
CA VAL A 261 12.98 -0.53 1.46
C VAL A 261 11.81 0.43 1.66
N THR A 262 11.22 0.45 2.84
CA THR A 262 10.08 1.32 3.15
C THR A 262 10.49 2.79 3.24
N LEU A 263 11.64 3.08 3.86
CA LEU A 263 12.20 4.43 3.92
C LEU A 263 12.48 4.95 2.50
N LEU A 264 13.08 4.11 1.63
CA LEU A 264 13.29 4.43 0.21
C LEU A 264 11.97 4.82 -0.47
N VAL A 265 10.90 4.05 -0.29
CA VAL A 265 9.57 4.34 -0.88
C VAL A 265 9.05 5.71 -0.46
N TYR A 266 9.17 6.06 0.81
CA TYR A 266 8.63 7.33 1.32
C TYR A 266 9.46 8.54 0.89
N VAL A 267 10.80 8.44 0.95
CA VAL A 267 11.67 9.55 0.49
C VAL A 267 11.73 9.68 -1.04
N ALA A 268 11.38 8.64 -1.79
CA ALA A 268 11.22 8.71 -3.24
C ALA A 268 10.16 9.73 -3.68
N GLY A 269 9.27 10.15 -2.76
CA GLY A 269 8.37 11.28 -2.95
C GLY A 269 6.98 10.95 -3.51
N GLY A 270 6.68 9.69 -3.85
CA GLY A 270 5.37 9.34 -4.43
C GLY A 270 4.20 9.64 -3.52
N MET A 271 4.38 9.46 -2.21
CA MET A 271 3.36 9.76 -1.20
C MET A 271 3.25 11.27 -0.94
N ASN A 272 4.37 12.01 -0.96
CA ASN A 272 4.37 13.46 -0.87
C ASN A 272 3.67 14.10 -2.07
N LEU A 273 3.93 13.56 -3.27
CA LEU A 273 3.29 14.03 -4.50
C LEU A 273 1.77 13.81 -4.49
N ALA A 274 1.28 12.73 -3.87
CA ALA A 274 -0.16 12.50 -3.72
C ALA A 274 -0.83 13.46 -2.71
N VAL A 275 -0.09 13.98 -1.72
CA VAL A 275 -0.63 14.82 -0.64
C VAL A 275 -0.36 16.31 -0.86
N TYR A 276 0.82 16.65 -1.38
CA TYR A 276 1.28 18.02 -1.62
C TYR A 276 1.52 18.29 -3.11
N GLY A 277 0.93 17.48 -4.01
CA GLY A 277 1.28 17.46 -5.44
C GLY A 277 1.20 18.81 -6.11
N VAL A 278 0.11 19.56 -5.92
CA VAL A 278 -0.03 20.91 -6.50
C VAL A 278 1.08 21.85 -6.05
N ALA A 279 1.46 21.80 -4.77
CA ALA A 279 2.55 22.62 -4.24
C ALA A 279 3.91 22.19 -4.80
N ILE A 280 4.18 20.88 -4.87
CA ILE A 280 5.44 20.34 -5.41
C ILE A 280 5.59 20.70 -6.89
N VAL A 281 4.57 20.46 -7.69
CA VAL A 281 4.55 20.76 -9.11
C VAL A 281 4.76 22.27 -9.34
N GLY A 282 4.03 23.12 -8.62
CA GLY A 282 4.18 24.59 -8.73
C GLY A 282 5.57 25.10 -8.32
N LEU A 283 6.19 24.50 -7.30
CA LEU A 283 7.54 24.87 -6.86
C LEU A 283 8.67 24.44 -7.83
N ILE A 284 8.48 23.33 -8.54
CA ILE A 284 9.49 22.79 -9.47
C ILE A 284 9.32 23.38 -10.85
N MET A 285 8.08 23.54 -11.34
CA MET A 285 7.80 24.04 -12.69
C MET A 285 7.77 25.56 -12.77
N GLY A 286 7.67 26.25 -11.63
CA GLY A 286 7.72 27.72 -11.56
C GLY A 286 6.37 28.41 -11.71
N PRO A 287 6.36 29.76 -11.64
CA PRO A 287 5.15 30.57 -11.71
C PRO A 287 4.53 30.55 -13.11
N GLY A 288 3.20 30.60 -13.19
CA GLY A 288 2.47 30.64 -14.46
C GLY A 288 2.09 29.26 -15.04
N VAL A 289 2.50 28.17 -14.37
CA VAL A 289 2.15 26.82 -14.79
C VAL A 289 0.89 26.34 -14.05
N ASP A 290 -0.02 25.71 -14.78
CA ASP A 290 -1.17 25.04 -14.16
C ASP A 290 -0.73 23.74 -13.46
N ALA A 291 -0.42 23.87 -12.17
CA ALA A 291 0.04 22.74 -11.37
C ALA A 291 -1.00 21.62 -11.22
N ASN A 292 -2.31 21.95 -11.32
CA ASN A 292 -3.38 20.95 -11.26
C ASN A 292 -3.36 20.08 -12.51
N PHE A 293 -3.22 20.68 -13.68
CA PHE A 293 -3.12 19.96 -14.97
C PHE A 293 -1.97 18.94 -14.94
N TRP A 294 -0.77 19.37 -14.53
CA TRP A 294 0.40 18.48 -14.50
C TRP A 294 0.30 17.40 -13.42
N LEU A 295 -0.35 17.68 -12.29
CA LEU A 295 -0.60 16.66 -11.28
C LEU A 295 -1.54 15.57 -11.80
N VAL A 296 -2.59 15.95 -12.51
CA VAL A 296 -3.54 15.01 -13.15
C VAL A 296 -2.84 14.17 -14.22
N GLU A 297 -1.97 14.77 -15.02
CA GLU A 297 -1.15 14.07 -16.03
C GLU A 297 -0.23 13.01 -15.38
N ILE A 298 0.47 13.38 -14.30
CA ILE A 298 1.32 12.46 -13.52
C ILE A 298 0.49 11.29 -12.96
N ASP A 299 -0.75 11.52 -12.52
CA ASP A 299 -1.60 10.47 -11.99
C ASP A 299 -2.06 9.48 -13.09
N ILE A 300 -2.31 9.96 -14.31
CA ILE A 300 -2.58 9.09 -15.47
C ILE A 300 -1.38 8.16 -15.72
N LEU A 301 -0.17 8.72 -15.76
CA LEU A 301 1.04 7.92 -15.89
C LEU A 301 1.20 6.92 -14.75
N ARG A 302 0.87 7.32 -13.51
CA ARG A 302 0.89 6.43 -12.34
C ARG A 302 -0.02 5.23 -12.50
N ILE A 303 -1.25 5.41 -13.01
CA ILE A 303 -2.19 4.31 -13.27
C ILE A 303 -1.60 3.34 -14.30
N ILE A 304 -1.14 3.87 -15.43
CA ILE A 304 -0.55 3.06 -16.52
C ILE A 304 0.65 2.27 -15.99
N THR A 305 1.54 2.95 -15.27
CA THR A 305 2.77 2.33 -14.75
C THR A 305 2.48 1.28 -13.67
N ASN A 306 1.48 1.47 -12.81
CA ASN A 306 1.06 0.46 -11.83
C ASN A 306 0.55 -0.82 -12.49
N ILE A 307 -0.12 -0.71 -13.64
CA ILE A 307 -0.54 -1.89 -14.42
C ILE A 307 0.70 -2.60 -15.01
N LEU A 308 1.63 -1.83 -15.59
CA LEU A 308 2.88 -2.38 -16.14
C LEU A 308 3.79 -2.99 -15.06
N ALA A 309 3.76 -2.48 -13.84
CA ALA A 309 4.56 -2.99 -12.73
C ALA A 309 4.30 -4.47 -12.43
N VAL A 310 3.07 -4.95 -12.63
CA VAL A 310 2.74 -6.37 -12.48
C VAL A 310 3.53 -7.24 -13.46
N TYR A 311 3.66 -6.76 -14.70
CA TYR A 311 4.45 -7.43 -15.72
C TYR A 311 5.96 -7.42 -15.37
N PHE A 312 6.50 -6.26 -14.97
CA PHE A 312 7.90 -6.15 -14.54
C PHE A 312 8.21 -7.07 -13.35
N MET A 313 7.32 -7.11 -12.35
CA MET A 313 7.47 -8.02 -11.21
C MET A 313 7.45 -9.50 -11.62
N LYS A 314 6.72 -9.88 -12.66
CA LYS A 314 6.70 -11.25 -13.17
C LYS A 314 7.96 -11.60 -13.96
N MET A 315 8.45 -10.69 -14.78
CA MET A 315 9.53 -10.95 -15.76
C MET A 315 10.93 -10.74 -15.18
N CYS A 316 11.12 -9.73 -14.32
CA CYS A 316 12.45 -9.32 -13.84
C CYS A 316 12.79 -9.90 -12.46
N LEU A 317 14.09 -9.93 -12.15
CA LEU A 317 14.60 -10.26 -10.82
C LEU A 317 14.23 -9.15 -9.82
N ARG A 318 13.88 -9.49 -8.57
CA ARG A 318 13.47 -8.51 -7.55
C ARG A 318 14.56 -7.50 -7.27
N ARG A 319 15.79 -7.97 -7.13
CA ARG A 319 16.96 -7.14 -6.88
C ARG A 319 17.24 -6.18 -8.05
N THR A 320 17.15 -6.65 -9.29
CA THR A 320 17.33 -5.80 -10.48
C THR A 320 16.30 -4.68 -10.54
N VAL A 321 15.01 -4.98 -10.32
CA VAL A 321 13.96 -3.95 -10.33
C VAL A 321 14.19 -2.93 -9.21
N ALA A 322 14.50 -3.38 -7.98
CA ALA A 322 14.73 -2.49 -6.85
C ALA A 322 15.87 -1.49 -7.12
N PHE A 323 17.01 -1.98 -7.65
CA PHE A 323 18.18 -1.13 -7.89
C PHE A 323 18.03 -0.26 -9.13
N SER A 324 17.51 -0.78 -10.24
CA SER A 324 17.34 0.02 -11.46
C SER A 324 16.37 1.19 -11.22
N THR A 325 15.23 0.94 -10.59
CA THR A 325 14.25 1.99 -10.30
C THR A 325 14.69 2.91 -9.15
N GLY A 326 15.38 2.38 -8.14
CA GLY A 326 15.94 3.16 -7.04
C GLY A 326 17.05 4.11 -7.51
N VAL A 327 17.97 3.64 -8.37
CA VAL A 327 19.03 4.48 -8.97
C VAL A 327 18.42 5.54 -9.90
N LEU A 328 17.44 5.17 -10.72
CA LEU A 328 16.70 6.13 -11.53
C LEU A 328 16.06 7.22 -10.65
N CYS A 329 15.43 6.84 -9.55
CA CYS A 329 14.84 7.79 -8.62
C CYS A 329 15.89 8.72 -8.01
N PHE A 330 17.06 8.20 -7.61
CA PHE A 330 18.19 9.02 -7.14
C PHE A 330 18.66 10.02 -8.19
N ILE A 331 18.89 9.58 -9.43
CA ILE A 331 19.35 10.45 -10.53
C ILE A 331 18.33 11.57 -10.76
N VAL A 332 17.03 11.24 -10.78
CA VAL A 332 15.97 12.23 -10.97
C VAL A 332 15.94 13.24 -9.81
N HIS A 333 16.13 12.82 -8.57
CA HIS A 333 16.22 13.75 -7.44
C HIS A 333 17.36 14.76 -7.60
N ILE A 334 18.54 14.30 -7.99
CA ILE A 334 19.69 15.19 -8.25
C ILE A 334 19.43 16.10 -9.45
N ALA A 335 18.78 15.58 -10.51
CA ALA A 335 18.42 16.39 -11.68
C ALA A 335 17.39 17.49 -11.34
N VAL A 336 16.41 17.21 -10.47
CA VAL A 336 15.46 18.23 -9.97
C VAL A 336 16.19 19.29 -9.16
N VAL A 337 17.13 18.91 -8.28
CA VAL A 337 17.95 19.86 -7.53
C VAL A 337 18.72 20.78 -8.49
N ALA A 338 19.41 20.19 -9.46
CA ALA A 338 20.20 20.95 -10.45
C ALA A 338 19.28 21.90 -11.25
N HIS A 339 18.14 21.42 -11.74
CA HIS A 339 17.17 22.22 -12.48
C HIS A 339 16.69 23.44 -11.68
N VAL A 340 16.21 23.23 -10.45
CA VAL A 340 15.68 24.32 -9.59
C VAL A 340 16.79 25.34 -9.28
N ILE A 341 18.03 24.91 -9.01
CA ILE A 341 19.16 25.82 -8.76
C ILE A 341 19.48 26.63 -10.01
N MET A 342 19.54 26.00 -11.20
CA MET A 342 19.80 26.71 -12.46
C MET A 342 18.78 27.79 -12.76
N ILE A 343 17.50 27.49 -12.59
CA ILE A 343 16.43 28.49 -12.76
C ILE A 343 16.57 29.64 -11.75
N LYS A 344 16.84 29.36 -10.47
CA LYS A 344 17.08 30.39 -9.45
C LYS A 344 18.29 31.30 -9.75
N GLN A 345 19.30 30.77 -10.44
CA GLN A 345 20.47 31.52 -10.86
C GLN A 345 20.24 32.30 -12.17
N GLY A 346 19.04 32.22 -12.76
CA GLY A 346 18.74 32.92 -14.02
C GLY A 346 19.32 32.28 -15.27
N ILE A 347 19.69 30.99 -15.20
CA ILE A 347 20.21 30.25 -16.38
C ILE A 347 18.99 29.79 -17.19
N THR A 348 18.66 30.58 -18.23
CA THR A 348 17.47 30.35 -19.07
C THR A 348 17.62 29.23 -20.11
N LEU A 349 18.84 28.69 -20.30
CA LEU A 349 19.10 27.64 -21.28
C LEU A 349 18.23 26.36 -21.09
N PHE A 350 17.76 26.13 -19.86
CA PHE A 350 16.95 24.98 -19.47
C PHE A 350 15.54 25.38 -18.99
N ASP A 351 15.08 26.60 -19.28
CA ASP A 351 13.77 27.12 -18.87
C ASP A 351 12.66 26.69 -19.87
N TYR A 352 12.62 25.39 -20.13
CA TYR A 352 11.55 24.79 -20.91
C TYR A 352 10.64 23.96 -20.02
N ILE A 353 9.33 24.19 -20.07
CA ILE A 353 8.31 23.53 -19.23
C ILE A 353 8.34 21.99 -19.29
N TRP A 354 8.75 21.41 -20.41
CA TRP A 354 8.82 19.98 -20.57
C TRP A 354 9.98 19.31 -19.79
N ILE A 355 11.02 20.07 -19.39
CA ILE A 355 12.13 19.51 -18.59
C ILE A 355 11.68 19.11 -17.20
N PRO A 356 11.11 20.01 -16.35
CA PRO A 356 10.59 19.62 -15.05
C PRO A 356 9.42 18.63 -15.17
N ALA A 357 8.59 18.72 -16.22
CA ALA A 357 7.54 17.74 -16.49
C ALA A 357 8.14 16.34 -16.70
N LEU A 358 9.17 16.20 -17.54
CA LEU A 358 9.86 14.93 -17.76
C LEU A 358 10.48 14.39 -16.48
N LEU A 359 11.10 15.23 -15.65
CA LEU A 359 11.71 14.82 -14.38
C LEU A 359 10.66 14.26 -13.40
N LEU A 360 9.52 14.95 -13.23
CA LEU A 360 8.43 14.50 -12.38
C LEU A 360 7.79 13.20 -12.91
N ASN A 361 7.65 13.06 -14.22
CA ASN A 361 7.17 11.85 -14.86
C ASN A 361 8.13 10.67 -14.69
N LEU A 362 9.43 10.87 -14.84
CA LEU A 362 10.45 9.85 -14.58
C LEU A 362 10.48 9.44 -13.10
N GLN A 363 10.30 10.39 -12.17
CA GLN A 363 10.16 10.10 -10.75
C GLN A 363 8.94 9.21 -10.51
N CYS A 364 7.78 9.59 -11.03
CA CYS A 364 6.54 8.84 -10.91
C CYS A 364 6.68 7.44 -11.49
N PHE A 365 7.30 7.31 -12.68
CA PHE A 365 7.58 6.03 -13.31
C PHE A 365 8.47 5.15 -12.42
N ALA A 366 9.61 5.65 -11.93
CA ALA A 366 10.54 4.89 -11.10
C ALA A 366 9.84 4.36 -9.82
N ILE A 367 9.03 5.19 -9.18
CA ILE A 367 8.28 4.80 -7.97
C ILE A 367 7.25 3.73 -8.29
N SER A 368 6.42 3.96 -9.28
CA SER A 368 5.26 3.10 -9.58
C SER A 368 5.66 1.79 -10.27
N ALA A 369 6.73 1.79 -11.10
CA ALA A 369 7.20 0.60 -11.79
C ALA A 369 7.96 -0.36 -10.88
N GLY A 370 8.66 0.13 -9.85
CA GLY A 370 9.56 -0.71 -9.07
C GLY A 370 9.62 -0.39 -7.58
N VAL A 371 9.94 0.83 -7.17
CA VAL A 371 10.20 1.16 -5.76
C VAL A 371 9.02 0.78 -4.86
N LEU A 372 7.80 1.13 -5.22
CA LEU A 372 6.60 0.83 -4.45
C LEU A 372 6.19 -0.66 -4.51
N PRO A 373 6.12 -1.32 -5.69
CA PRO A 373 5.82 -2.75 -5.78
C PRO A 373 6.82 -3.64 -5.03
N ILE A 374 8.11 -3.32 -5.06
CA ILE A 374 9.15 -4.07 -4.33
C ILE A 374 8.88 -4.10 -2.83
N MET A 375 8.43 -3.01 -2.23
CA MET A 375 8.07 -2.99 -0.80
C MET A 375 7.01 -4.04 -0.48
N CYS A 376 5.96 -4.13 -1.30
CA CYS A 376 4.87 -5.08 -1.10
C CYS A 376 5.33 -6.54 -1.27
N VAL A 377 6.20 -6.79 -2.27
CA VAL A 377 6.74 -8.13 -2.54
C VAL A 377 7.68 -8.58 -1.43
N ILE A 378 8.63 -7.74 -1.03
CA ILE A 378 9.57 -8.02 0.05
C ILE A 378 8.86 -8.28 1.38
N ALA A 379 7.83 -7.51 1.71
CA ALA A 379 7.00 -7.78 2.90
C ALA A 379 6.42 -9.20 2.91
N GLY A 380 6.09 -9.74 1.73
CA GLY A 380 5.56 -11.09 1.57
C GLY A 380 6.61 -12.21 1.53
N GLU A 381 7.82 -11.93 1.07
CA GLU A 381 8.82 -12.96 0.75
C GLU A 381 9.94 -13.08 1.79
N ILE A 382 10.26 -12.02 2.56
CA ILE A 382 11.48 -12.00 3.38
C ILE A 382 11.30 -12.53 4.81
N PHE A 383 10.06 -12.45 5.36
CA PHE A 383 9.83 -12.85 6.75
C PHE A 383 9.65 -14.37 6.87
N PRO A 384 10.40 -15.04 7.80
CA PRO A 384 10.23 -16.46 8.10
C PRO A 384 8.78 -16.76 8.51
N LEU A 385 8.28 -17.94 8.12
CA LEU A 385 6.90 -18.35 8.39
C LEU A 385 6.54 -18.28 9.88
N ALA A 386 7.48 -18.67 10.75
CA ALA A 386 7.27 -18.68 12.20
C ALA A 386 7.00 -17.28 12.81
N TYR A 387 7.57 -16.21 12.23
CA TYR A 387 7.52 -14.85 12.77
C TYR A 387 6.91 -13.83 11.81
N ARG A 388 6.35 -14.29 10.70
CA ARG A 388 5.91 -13.45 9.59
C ARG A 388 4.89 -12.39 9.98
N SER A 389 3.85 -12.76 10.73
CA SER A 389 2.82 -11.82 11.16
C SER A 389 3.37 -10.74 12.10
N ILE A 390 4.23 -11.13 13.05
CA ILE A 390 4.84 -10.20 14.01
C ILE A 390 5.82 -9.27 13.27
N GLY A 391 6.66 -9.81 12.39
CA GLY A 391 7.63 -9.05 11.61
C GLY A 391 6.97 -8.02 10.69
N ILE A 392 5.93 -8.42 9.95
CA ILE A 392 5.17 -7.52 9.09
C ILE A 392 4.46 -6.44 9.91
N SER A 393 3.79 -6.79 11.01
CA SER A 393 3.08 -5.81 11.85
C SER A 393 4.02 -4.79 12.46
N PHE A 394 5.15 -5.24 13.02
CA PHE A 394 6.16 -4.37 13.61
C PHE A 394 6.83 -3.48 12.56
N GLY A 395 7.24 -4.07 11.42
CA GLY A 395 7.83 -3.32 10.31
C GLY A 395 6.86 -2.28 9.75
N THR A 396 5.58 -2.64 9.56
CA THR A 396 4.55 -1.72 9.08
C THR A 396 4.27 -0.59 10.07
N ALA A 397 4.31 -0.87 11.38
CA ALA A 397 4.14 0.17 12.40
C ALA A 397 5.24 1.22 12.31
N ILE A 398 6.51 0.81 12.25
CA ILE A 398 7.65 1.74 12.10
C ILE A 398 7.58 2.46 10.74
N ALA A 399 7.24 1.75 9.69
CA ALA A 399 7.04 2.32 8.37
C ALA A 399 6.01 3.46 8.38
N THR A 400 4.89 3.27 9.08
CA THR A 400 3.86 4.30 9.22
C THR A 400 4.34 5.51 10.02
N LEU A 401 5.24 5.31 11.01
CA LEU A 401 5.88 6.43 11.71
C LEU A 401 6.83 7.22 10.80
N PHE A 402 7.63 6.56 9.96
CA PHE A 402 8.43 7.26 8.95
C PHE A 402 7.56 8.06 8.00
N HIS A 403 6.45 7.47 7.55
CA HIS A 403 5.49 8.16 6.70
C HIS A 403 4.92 9.42 7.39
N PHE A 404 4.53 9.30 8.66
CA PHE A 404 4.09 10.45 9.45
C PHE A 404 5.14 11.55 9.49
N LEU A 405 6.39 11.21 9.83
CA LEU A 405 7.48 12.17 9.94
C LEU A 405 7.74 12.90 8.62
N ILE A 406 7.75 12.19 7.51
CA ILE A 406 8.00 12.76 6.18
C ILE A 406 6.89 13.74 5.80
N LEU A 407 5.61 13.36 5.94
CA LEU A 407 4.51 14.28 5.67
C LEU A 407 4.47 15.47 6.63
N LYS A 408 4.78 15.22 7.92
CA LYS A 408 4.76 16.26 8.96
C LYS A 408 5.86 17.30 8.76
N THR A 409 7.06 16.88 8.35
CA THR A 409 8.23 17.76 8.22
C THR A 409 8.27 18.47 6.86
N PHE A 410 7.60 17.97 5.84
CA PHE A 410 7.68 18.47 4.46
C PHE A 410 7.44 19.98 4.34
N PRO A 411 6.36 20.60 4.88
CA PRO A 411 6.13 22.05 4.77
C PRO A 411 7.19 22.89 5.49
N TYR A 412 7.75 22.38 6.58
CA TYR A 412 8.82 23.04 7.32
C TYR A 412 10.14 22.99 6.56
N LEU A 413 10.51 21.82 6.05
CA LEU A 413 11.73 21.65 5.24
C LEU A 413 11.65 22.51 3.98
N THR A 414 10.53 22.50 3.26
CA THR A 414 10.36 23.30 2.05
C THR A 414 10.49 24.79 2.33
N SER A 415 10.02 25.25 3.49
CA SER A 415 10.16 26.68 3.85
C SER A 415 11.54 27.07 4.35
N SER A 416 12.35 26.13 4.88
CA SER A 416 13.69 26.41 5.42
C SER A 416 14.80 26.26 4.41
N VAL A 417 14.77 25.22 3.58
CA VAL A 417 15.84 24.86 2.63
C VAL A 417 15.41 24.88 1.17
N GLY A 418 14.14 25.27 0.88
CA GLY A 418 13.58 25.24 -0.46
C GLY A 418 13.26 23.82 -0.93
N ILE A 419 12.61 23.72 -2.10
CA ILE A 419 12.28 22.43 -2.69
C ILE A 419 13.54 21.67 -3.12
N GLU A 420 14.57 22.39 -3.62
CA GLU A 420 15.87 21.83 -3.96
C GLU A 420 16.57 21.20 -2.77
N GLY A 421 16.51 21.86 -1.60
CA GLY A 421 17.07 21.30 -0.36
C GLY A 421 16.35 20.03 0.09
N VAL A 422 15.02 19.99 -0.02
CA VAL A 422 14.22 18.79 0.28
C VAL A 422 14.59 17.63 -0.62
N TYR A 423 14.66 17.86 -1.95
CA TYR A 423 15.04 16.82 -2.91
C TYR A 423 16.51 16.38 -2.72
N GLY A 424 17.40 17.28 -2.32
CA GLY A 424 18.80 16.96 -1.97
C GLY A 424 18.90 16.05 -0.73
N ILE A 425 18.16 16.37 0.33
CA ILE A 425 18.09 15.53 1.55
C ILE A 425 17.51 14.17 1.19
N TYR A 426 16.38 14.12 0.49
CA TYR A 426 15.74 12.87 0.12
C TYR A 426 16.63 12.04 -0.82
N GLY A 427 17.30 12.66 -1.80
CA GLY A 427 18.27 12.00 -2.66
C GLY A 427 19.43 11.36 -1.87
N SER A 428 19.95 12.05 -0.86
CA SER A 428 21.00 11.52 0.02
C SER A 428 20.52 10.29 0.81
N VAL A 429 19.28 10.33 1.30
CA VAL A 429 18.67 9.19 2.01
C VAL A 429 18.39 8.03 1.05
N ILE A 430 17.97 8.30 -0.20
CA ILE A 430 17.81 7.27 -1.24
C ILE A 430 19.14 6.56 -1.48
N LEU A 431 20.22 7.31 -1.67
CA LEU A 431 21.56 6.74 -1.88
C LEU A 431 21.99 5.87 -0.68
N TYR A 432 21.80 6.36 0.53
CA TYR A 432 22.06 5.59 1.75
C TYR A 432 21.26 4.27 1.76
N CYS A 433 19.95 4.32 1.49
CA CYS A 433 19.12 3.12 1.45
C CYS A 433 19.59 2.14 0.38
N LEU A 434 19.96 2.60 -0.81
CA LEU A 434 20.47 1.75 -1.88
C LEU A 434 21.78 1.07 -1.48
N ILE A 435 22.71 1.78 -0.82
CA ILE A 435 23.96 1.18 -0.32
C ILE A 435 23.67 0.09 0.71
N VAL A 436 22.82 0.36 1.69
CA VAL A 436 22.46 -0.64 2.71
C VAL A 436 21.74 -1.84 2.10
N MET A 437 20.79 -1.60 1.18
CA MET A 437 20.07 -2.65 0.47
C MET A 437 21.00 -3.51 -0.38
N TRP A 438 22.07 -2.94 -0.94
CA TRP A 438 23.05 -3.71 -1.73
C TRP A 438 23.64 -4.87 -0.95
N PHE A 439 23.92 -4.67 0.34
CA PHE A 439 24.48 -5.71 1.21
C PHE A 439 23.41 -6.63 1.83
N LEU A 440 22.20 -6.12 2.07
CA LEU A 440 21.17 -6.85 2.81
C LEU A 440 20.17 -7.59 1.92
N MET A 441 19.91 -7.12 0.68
CA MET A 441 18.82 -7.63 -0.14
C MET A 441 19.24 -8.91 -0.89
N PRO A 442 18.68 -10.09 -0.54
CA PRO A 442 18.86 -11.30 -1.33
C PRO A 442 17.98 -11.26 -2.58
N GLU A 443 18.31 -12.06 -3.59
CA GLU A 443 17.36 -12.33 -4.68
C GLU A 443 16.32 -13.35 -4.21
N THR A 444 15.05 -12.98 -4.32
CA THR A 444 13.93 -13.80 -3.81
C THR A 444 13.12 -14.46 -4.93
N LYS A 445 13.29 -14.00 -6.19
CA LYS A 445 12.53 -14.55 -7.32
C LYS A 445 12.82 -16.02 -7.55
N GLY A 446 11.78 -16.85 -7.60
CA GLY A 446 11.88 -18.27 -7.87
C GLY A 446 12.44 -19.10 -6.70
N ARG A 447 12.67 -18.51 -5.54
CA ARG A 447 13.10 -19.19 -4.33
C ARG A 447 11.93 -19.49 -3.40
N THR A 448 11.99 -20.64 -2.72
CA THR A 448 11.03 -20.93 -1.65
C THR A 448 11.33 -20.10 -0.41
N LEU A 449 10.31 -19.87 0.43
CA LEU A 449 10.49 -19.12 1.69
C LEU A 449 11.58 -19.76 2.58
N GLN A 450 11.69 -21.09 2.57
CA GLN A 450 12.72 -21.80 3.32
C GLN A 450 14.14 -21.54 2.77
N GLN A 451 14.31 -21.50 1.45
CA GLN A 451 15.58 -21.15 0.81
C GLN A 451 16.00 -19.71 1.09
N ILE A 452 15.04 -18.79 1.18
CA ILE A 452 15.31 -17.40 1.54
C ILE A 452 15.75 -17.31 3.00
N GLU A 453 15.10 -18.05 3.90
CA GLU A 453 15.44 -18.12 5.30
C GLU A 453 16.84 -18.72 5.53
N ASP A 454 17.15 -19.84 4.85
CA ASP A 454 18.47 -20.49 4.92
C ASP A 454 19.58 -19.55 4.42
N ASN A 455 19.31 -18.78 3.37
CA ASN A 455 20.23 -17.75 2.85
C ASN A 455 20.49 -16.61 3.87
N LEU A 456 19.45 -16.17 4.57
CA LEU A 456 19.57 -15.14 5.61
C LEU A 456 20.39 -15.65 6.82
N LYS A 457 20.32 -16.96 7.10
CA LYS A 457 21.12 -17.65 8.13
C LYS A 457 22.56 -17.90 7.70
N GLY A 458 22.87 -17.78 6.40
CA GLY A 458 24.15 -18.15 5.85
C GLY A 458 24.37 -19.68 5.78
N VAL A 459 23.28 -20.45 5.78
CA VAL A 459 23.31 -21.93 5.70
C VAL A 459 23.06 -22.34 4.26
N ASP A 460 24.09 -22.81 3.58
CA ASP A 460 23.94 -23.38 2.23
C ASP A 460 23.62 -24.89 2.36
N ARG A 461 22.34 -25.27 2.14
CA ARG A 461 21.90 -26.65 2.15
C ARG A 461 22.10 -27.38 0.81
N SER A 462 22.49 -26.66 -0.24
CA SER A 462 22.72 -27.26 -1.57
C SER A 462 23.84 -28.29 -1.53
N THR A 463 24.84 -28.12 -0.68
CA THR A 463 25.94 -29.05 -0.45
C THR A 463 25.56 -30.30 0.34
N LYS A 464 24.43 -30.32 1.10
CA LYS A 464 24.04 -31.50 1.89
C LYS A 464 23.18 -32.50 1.13
N ILE A 465 22.51 -32.09 0.04
CA ILE A 465 21.68 -32.99 -0.77
C ILE A 465 22.57 -33.86 -1.69
N ASP A 466 23.66 -33.31 -2.21
CA ASP A 466 24.62 -34.08 -3.06
C ASP A 466 25.43 -35.15 -2.30
N CYS A 467 25.59 -34.99 -0.97
CA CYS A 467 26.26 -36.04 -0.18
C CYS A 467 25.38 -37.27 0.11
N ASN A 468 24.05 -37.07 0.24
CA ASN A 468 23.13 -38.20 0.53
C ASN A 468 22.71 -38.99 -0.70
N THR A 469 22.83 -38.41 -1.91
CA THR A 469 22.57 -39.13 -3.17
C THR A 469 23.76 -39.97 -3.66
N LYS A 470 24.98 -39.75 -3.15
CA LYS A 470 26.17 -40.54 -3.49
C LYS A 470 26.37 -41.76 -2.60
N THR A 471 25.62 -41.91 -1.50
CA THR A 471 25.78 -43.05 -0.56
C THR A 471 24.72 -44.14 -0.72
N SER A 472 23.83 -44.08 -1.70
CA SER A 472 22.85 -45.13 -2.02
C SER A 472 22.99 -45.62 -3.46
N ALA A 473 24.19 -46.03 -3.84
CA ALA A 473 24.35 -46.93 -4.97
C ALA A 473 24.21 -48.38 -4.44
N PRO A 474 23.31 -49.21 -4.94
CA PRO A 474 23.27 -50.60 -4.58
C PRO A 474 24.46 -51.31 -5.20
N THR A 475 25.28 -51.91 -4.35
CA THR A 475 26.22 -52.92 -4.78
C THR A 475 25.43 -54.19 -5.12
N ASP A 476 25.02 -54.34 -6.34
CA ASP A 476 24.65 -55.65 -6.87
C ASP A 476 25.91 -56.34 -7.33
N LYS A 477 26.33 -57.32 -6.54
CA LYS A 477 27.18 -58.44 -6.94
C LYS A 477 26.33 -59.68 -6.98
N PHE A 478 26.40 -60.34 -8.17
CA PHE A 478 25.92 -61.65 -8.60
C PHE A 478 24.49 -61.76 -9.06
#